data_39834f20cada60a742d1ab60671f8078
#
_entry.id   39834f20cada60a742d1ab60671f8078
#
_cell.length_a   1.000
_cell.length_b   1.000
_cell.length_c   1.000
_cell.angle_alpha   90.00
_cell.angle_beta   90.00
_cell.angle_gamma   90.00
#
_symmetry.space_group_name_H-M   'P 1'
#
loop_
_entity.id
_entity.type
_entity.pdbx_description
1 polymer ?
#
loop_
_entity_poly.entity_id
_entity_poly.type
_entity_poly.pdbx_seq_one_letter_code
_entity_poly.pdbx_strand_id
1 'polypeptide(L)'
;PNSVLQNNLKCIAYDEKRNRLYIGTHRGGLSRYDIKTGIFHNYLNDYREGDIKPDGIIFHTMIHNDKLYVSAMNGTFVMDLDTDRFQWLCRNAQSFTIDKEENIWILIGTSLYRIELAHPDNQKHYALPFYGIQFEPKRIMTTRNGDIYFVVLGGGLYRYDKQADSFIHYSQESGHLLSNYCYNVAETNSDELLVTCDKGVTFLNPSNGSTRFATLGTNLPITSIADGCGILVCRNNELFVGGNDGLTSFYREDLDKTEKNYSLYFSELYIHNKRIYPGAVSGGILEEAFPFCKSIRLNYKQNNLIINFATTNYIDIQKNNEYQYRLVGFDDDWVSSSSSTIYY
;
A
#
# COMPACT_ATOMS: atom_id res chain seq x y z
N PRO A 1 12.59 -3.48 -34.19
CA PRO A 1 11.26 -3.91 -33.83
C PRO A 1 10.48 -2.75 -33.26
N ASN A 2 9.18 -2.66 -33.59
CA ASN A 2 8.30 -1.62 -33.06
C ASN A 2 7.82 -1.99 -31.63
N SER A 3 8.73 -1.91 -30.67
CA SER A 3 8.49 -2.24 -29.27
C SER A 3 9.50 -1.52 -28.36
N VAL A 4 9.30 -1.59 -27.06
CA VAL A 4 10.31 -1.22 -26.05
C VAL A 4 11.56 -2.08 -26.20
N LEU A 5 12.74 -1.55 -25.84
CA LEU A 5 14.00 -2.27 -25.95
C LEU A 5 14.14 -3.38 -24.91
N GLN A 6 13.39 -3.32 -23.82
CA GLN A 6 13.41 -4.32 -22.75
C GLN A 6 12.06 -4.44 -22.06
N ASN A 7 11.68 -5.69 -21.69
CA ASN A 7 10.37 -5.96 -21.07
C ASN A 7 10.28 -5.66 -19.56
N ASN A 8 11.42 -5.41 -18.89
CA ASN A 8 11.40 -5.01 -17.47
C ASN A 8 11.16 -3.49 -17.38
N LEU A 9 9.89 -3.12 -17.29
CA LEU A 9 9.45 -1.73 -17.20
C LEU A 9 9.53 -1.23 -15.75
N LYS A 10 9.96 0.01 -15.56
CA LYS A 10 10.16 0.64 -14.23
C LYS A 10 9.18 1.76 -13.96
N CYS A 11 8.93 2.59 -14.94
CA CYS A 11 8.05 3.76 -14.80
C CYS A 11 7.40 4.12 -16.12
N ILE A 12 6.31 4.87 -16.02
CA ILE A 12 5.57 5.36 -17.18
C ILE A 12 5.06 6.77 -16.88
N ALA A 13 5.10 7.65 -17.87
CA ALA A 13 4.48 8.95 -17.83
C ALA A 13 3.61 9.16 -19.08
N TYR A 14 2.42 9.72 -18.90
CA TYR A 14 1.48 9.97 -19.98
C TYR A 14 1.40 11.46 -20.30
N ASP A 15 1.71 11.80 -21.56
CA ASP A 15 1.49 13.13 -22.12
C ASP A 15 0.12 13.16 -22.79
N GLU A 16 -0.87 13.67 -22.07
CA GLU A 16 -2.25 13.78 -22.54
C GLU A 16 -2.35 14.72 -23.76
N LYS A 17 -1.60 15.82 -23.75
CA LYS A 17 -1.62 16.84 -24.83
C LYS A 17 -1.17 16.27 -26.17
N ARG A 18 -0.10 15.44 -26.17
CA ARG A 18 0.47 14.84 -27.39
C ARG A 18 0.04 13.39 -27.60
N ASN A 19 -0.74 12.82 -26.66
CA ASN A 19 -1.19 11.43 -26.65
C ASN A 19 -0.03 10.43 -26.77
N ARG A 20 0.99 10.60 -25.92
CA ARG A 20 2.22 9.82 -25.89
C ARG A 20 2.48 9.22 -24.52
N LEU A 21 3.04 8.00 -24.50
CA LEU A 21 3.56 7.36 -23.30
C LEU A 21 5.09 7.41 -23.32
N TYR A 22 5.70 7.82 -22.21
CA TYR A 22 7.13 7.73 -21.98
C TYR A 22 7.37 6.60 -20.99
N ILE A 23 8.14 5.60 -21.41
CA ILE A 23 8.30 4.32 -20.72
C ILE A 23 9.77 4.13 -20.36
N GLY A 24 10.05 4.11 -19.06
CA GLY A 24 11.37 3.81 -18.53
C GLY A 24 11.55 2.31 -18.30
N THR A 25 12.72 1.78 -18.67
CA THR A 25 13.04 0.36 -18.54
C THR A 25 14.25 0.13 -17.63
N HIS A 26 14.46 -1.12 -17.21
CA HIS A 26 15.56 -1.48 -16.31
C HIS A 26 16.96 -1.37 -16.95
N ARG A 27 17.09 -1.57 -18.26
CA ARG A 27 18.39 -1.48 -18.98
C ARG A 27 18.27 -1.07 -20.44
N GLY A 28 17.07 -0.82 -20.90
CA GLY A 28 16.80 -0.38 -22.28
C GLY A 28 16.59 1.14 -22.41
N GLY A 29 16.92 1.90 -21.33
CA GLY A 29 16.74 3.35 -21.31
C GLY A 29 15.28 3.77 -21.39
N LEU A 30 15.05 4.93 -22.03
CA LEU A 30 13.74 5.53 -22.24
C LEU A 30 13.19 5.21 -23.63
N SER A 31 11.89 4.90 -23.69
CA SER A 31 11.13 4.74 -24.92
C SER A 31 9.92 5.66 -24.93
N ARG A 32 9.55 6.19 -26.09
CA ARG A 32 8.31 6.92 -26.33
C ARG A 32 7.39 6.07 -27.20
N TYR A 33 6.14 5.93 -26.80
CA TYR A 33 5.09 5.30 -27.61
C TYR A 33 4.06 6.34 -28.02
N ASP A 34 3.84 6.52 -29.31
CA ASP A 34 2.80 7.38 -29.84
C ASP A 34 1.52 6.55 -30.01
N ILE A 35 0.50 6.86 -29.20
CA ILE A 35 -0.75 6.08 -29.14
C ILE A 35 -1.54 6.18 -30.45
N LYS A 36 -1.46 7.32 -31.15
CA LYS A 36 -2.20 7.51 -32.41
C LYS A 36 -1.63 6.71 -33.57
N THR A 37 -0.31 6.61 -33.65
CA THR A 37 0.37 5.92 -34.76
C THR A 37 0.75 4.49 -34.42
N GLY A 38 0.77 4.12 -33.12
CA GLY A 38 1.24 2.83 -32.66
C GLY A 38 2.77 2.63 -32.78
N ILE A 39 3.54 3.73 -32.93
CA ILE A 39 4.98 3.67 -33.20
C ILE A 39 5.77 3.91 -31.91
N PHE A 40 6.79 3.07 -31.68
CA PHE A 40 7.80 3.26 -30.65
C PHE A 40 9.01 4.03 -31.20
N HIS A 41 9.48 5.00 -30.41
CA HIS A 41 10.77 5.64 -30.55
C HIS A 41 11.63 5.32 -29.33
N ASN A 42 12.78 4.68 -29.56
CA ASN A 42 13.70 4.28 -28.50
C ASN A 42 14.93 5.19 -28.50
N TYR A 43 15.09 6.00 -27.48
CA TYR A 43 16.12 7.04 -27.44
C TYR A 43 17.56 6.50 -27.43
N LEU A 44 17.79 5.26 -26.98
CA LEU A 44 19.10 4.61 -27.04
C LEU A 44 19.51 4.16 -28.45
N ASN A 45 18.55 3.91 -29.36
CA ASN A 45 18.88 3.51 -30.74
C ASN A 45 19.65 4.58 -31.51
N ASP A 46 19.42 5.85 -31.13
CA ASP A 46 20.03 7.01 -31.78
C ASP A 46 21.19 7.60 -30.92
N TYR A 47 21.69 6.81 -29.94
CA TYR A 47 22.77 7.25 -29.05
C TYR A 47 24.09 7.39 -29.81
N ARG A 48 24.74 8.54 -29.65
CA ARG A 48 26.09 8.81 -30.14
C ARG A 48 26.99 9.14 -28.94
N GLU A 49 28.26 8.78 -29.04
CA GLU A 49 29.24 9.14 -28.00
C GLU A 49 29.25 10.65 -27.76
N GLY A 50 29.06 11.07 -26.52
CA GLY A 50 28.95 12.46 -26.11
C GLY A 50 27.52 13.02 -26.06
N ASP A 51 26.52 12.25 -26.44
CA ASP A 51 25.11 12.68 -26.31
C ASP A 51 24.71 12.82 -24.83
N ILE A 52 24.00 13.91 -24.52
CA ILE A 52 23.39 14.12 -23.19
C ILE A 52 22.00 13.50 -23.22
N LYS A 53 21.91 12.21 -22.83
CA LYS A 53 20.66 11.45 -22.79
C LYS A 53 20.60 10.52 -21.57
N PRO A 54 19.39 10.19 -21.06
CA PRO A 54 19.24 9.19 -20.02
C PRO A 54 19.62 7.81 -20.54
N ASP A 55 20.48 7.11 -19.80
CA ASP A 55 21.01 5.78 -20.14
C ASP A 55 20.84 4.78 -19.00
N GLY A 56 20.85 3.50 -19.35
CA GLY A 56 20.78 2.40 -18.42
C GLY A 56 19.41 2.23 -17.79
N ILE A 57 19.35 2.26 -16.45
CA ILE A 57 18.12 2.10 -15.67
C ILE A 57 17.42 3.45 -15.58
N ILE A 58 16.16 3.49 -15.97
CA ILE A 58 15.29 4.64 -15.70
C ILE A 58 14.54 4.37 -14.41
N PHE A 59 14.76 5.19 -13.39
CA PHE A 59 14.14 5.02 -12.07
C PHE A 59 12.77 5.67 -11.98
N HIS A 60 12.63 6.89 -12.51
CA HIS A 60 11.40 7.67 -12.43
C HIS A 60 11.24 8.63 -13.61
N THR A 61 9.98 8.85 -14.00
CA THR A 61 9.60 9.83 -15.02
C THR A 61 8.41 10.65 -14.56
N MET A 62 8.40 11.95 -14.90
CA MET A 62 7.30 12.87 -14.59
C MET A 62 7.20 13.94 -15.64
N ILE A 63 5.99 14.29 -16.04
CA ILE A 63 5.72 15.43 -16.93
C ILE A 63 5.28 16.62 -16.10
N HIS A 64 5.92 17.76 -16.32
CA HIS A 64 5.61 19.02 -15.67
C HIS A 64 5.91 20.17 -16.65
N ASN A 65 4.97 21.09 -16.84
CA ASN A 65 5.11 22.29 -17.69
C ASN A 65 5.69 22.02 -19.09
N ASP A 66 5.07 21.10 -19.84
CA ASP A 66 5.49 20.66 -21.20
C ASP A 66 6.94 20.12 -21.27
N LYS A 67 7.48 19.66 -20.15
CA LYS A 67 8.78 19.01 -20.05
C LYS A 67 8.66 17.63 -19.43
N LEU A 68 9.48 16.69 -19.90
CA LEU A 68 9.64 15.37 -19.27
C LEU A 68 10.90 15.40 -18.40
N TYR A 69 10.73 15.13 -17.13
CA TYR A 69 11.82 14.89 -16.21
C TYR A 69 12.06 13.39 -16.11
N VAL A 70 13.32 12.98 -16.23
CA VAL A 70 13.71 11.58 -16.28
C VAL A 70 14.90 11.36 -15.34
N SER A 71 14.74 10.52 -14.33
CA SER A 71 15.87 10.06 -13.55
C SER A 71 16.37 8.72 -14.08
N ALA A 72 17.65 8.68 -14.42
CA ALA A 72 18.34 7.54 -14.99
C ALA A 72 19.60 7.21 -14.19
N MET A 73 20.25 6.12 -14.51
CA MET A 73 21.49 5.68 -13.86
C MET A 73 22.62 6.71 -13.98
N ASN A 74 22.68 7.43 -15.10
CA ASN A 74 23.71 8.44 -15.40
C ASN A 74 23.35 9.88 -15.00
N GLY A 75 22.17 10.10 -14.39
CA GLY A 75 21.73 11.41 -13.92
C GLY A 75 20.24 11.64 -14.02
N THR A 76 19.80 12.83 -13.62
CA THR A 76 18.44 13.33 -13.83
C THR A 76 18.47 14.33 -14.96
N PHE A 77 17.58 14.15 -15.91
CA PHE A 77 17.49 14.93 -17.15
C PHE A 77 16.15 15.61 -17.27
N VAL A 78 16.11 16.71 -17.98
CA VAL A 78 14.90 17.35 -18.46
C VAL A 78 14.88 17.34 -19.98
N MET A 79 13.76 16.93 -20.56
CA MET A 79 13.54 16.90 -22.00
C MET A 79 12.39 17.84 -22.37
N ASP A 80 12.60 18.69 -23.33
CA ASP A 80 11.55 19.47 -23.96
C ASP A 80 10.70 18.56 -24.87
N LEU A 81 9.40 18.49 -24.62
CA LEU A 81 8.49 17.55 -25.29
C LEU A 81 8.17 17.89 -26.76
N ASP A 82 8.48 19.11 -27.22
CA ASP A 82 8.29 19.53 -28.59
C ASP A 82 9.54 19.28 -29.46
N THR A 83 10.72 19.37 -28.86
CA THR A 83 11.99 19.25 -29.58
C THR A 83 12.72 17.94 -29.36
N ASP A 84 12.29 17.12 -28.37
CA ASP A 84 12.96 15.90 -27.93
C ASP A 84 14.43 16.12 -27.46
N ARG A 85 14.77 17.35 -27.04
CA ARG A 85 16.13 17.68 -26.59
C ARG A 85 16.28 17.50 -25.10
N PHE A 86 17.26 16.71 -24.70
CA PHE A 86 17.64 16.50 -23.30
C PHE A 86 18.66 17.53 -22.84
N GLN A 87 18.52 17.89 -21.56
CA GLN A 87 19.53 18.63 -20.80
C GLN A 87 19.77 17.88 -19.49
N TRP A 88 21.01 17.79 -19.05
CA TRP A 88 21.35 17.27 -17.73
C TRP A 88 20.94 18.29 -16.67
N LEU A 89 20.25 17.84 -15.63
CA LEU A 89 19.77 18.70 -14.56
C LEU A 89 20.60 18.53 -13.27
N CYS A 90 20.72 17.29 -12.81
CA CYS A 90 21.43 16.98 -11.57
C CYS A 90 21.79 15.49 -11.51
N ARG A 91 22.36 15.04 -10.38
CA ARG A 91 22.68 13.63 -10.14
C ARG A 91 21.43 12.73 -10.23
N ASN A 92 21.64 11.43 -10.33
CA ASN A 92 20.57 10.44 -10.38
C ASN A 92 19.75 10.43 -9.08
N ALA A 93 18.47 10.18 -9.19
CA ALA A 93 17.53 10.06 -8.08
C ALA A 93 16.77 8.73 -8.16
N GLN A 94 16.48 8.10 -7.02
CA GLN A 94 15.58 6.95 -6.97
C GLN A 94 14.14 7.36 -7.25
N SER A 95 13.75 8.51 -6.73
CA SER A 95 12.46 9.14 -6.98
C SER A 95 12.59 10.65 -6.82
N PHE A 96 11.75 11.40 -7.51
CA PHE A 96 11.69 12.86 -7.40
C PHE A 96 10.26 13.38 -7.56
N THR A 97 10.03 14.60 -7.14
CA THR A 97 8.78 15.36 -7.38
C THR A 97 9.11 16.83 -7.55
N ILE A 98 8.16 17.61 -8.10
CA ILE A 98 8.28 19.07 -8.23
C ILE A 98 7.19 19.71 -7.38
N ASP A 99 7.56 20.71 -6.57
CA ASP A 99 6.63 21.44 -5.73
C ASP A 99 6.01 22.66 -6.46
N LYS A 100 5.10 23.35 -5.78
CA LYS A 100 4.42 24.54 -6.34
C LYS A 100 5.33 25.76 -6.49
N GLU A 101 6.45 25.77 -5.82
CA GLU A 101 7.47 26.82 -5.91
C GLU A 101 8.55 26.50 -7.00
N GLU A 102 8.29 25.52 -7.88
CA GLU A 102 9.22 25.07 -8.93
C GLU A 102 10.57 24.58 -8.36
N ASN A 103 10.58 23.94 -7.20
CA ASN A 103 11.72 23.18 -6.73
C ASN A 103 11.53 21.69 -7.07
N ILE A 104 12.60 21.07 -7.54
CA ILE A 104 12.63 19.61 -7.63
C ILE A 104 13.19 19.03 -6.32
N TRP A 105 12.45 18.08 -5.77
CA TRP A 105 12.82 17.31 -4.60
C TRP A 105 13.29 15.93 -5.03
N ILE A 106 14.52 15.55 -4.72
CA ILE A 106 15.14 14.30 -5.16
C ILE A 106 15.55 13.43 -3.98
N LEU A 107 15.19 12.14 -4.03
CA LEU A 107 15.62 11.11 -3.08
C LEU A 107 16.83 10.36 -3.63
N ILE A 108 17.92 10.33 -2.85
CA ILE A 108 19.18 9.63 -3.20
C ILE A 108 19.72 8.94 -1.95
N GLY A 109 19.69 7.61 -1.90
CA GLY A 109 20.10 6.87 -0.71
C GLY A 109 19.36 7.36 0.53
N THR A 110 20.08 7.80 1.56
CA THR A 110 19.50 8.33 2.81
C THR A 110 19.43 9.87 2.83
N SER A 111 19.36 10.49 1.67
CA SER A 111 19.39 11.95 1.53
C SER A 111 18.21 12.44 0.69
N LEU A 112 17.68 13.58 1.08
CA LEU A 112 16.70 14.36 0.33
C LEU A 112 17.32 15.71 -0.05
N TYR A 113 17.21 16.08 -1.31
CA TYR A 113 17.67 17.38 -1.81
C TYR A 113 16.49 18.16 -2.36
N ARG A 114 16.44 19.45 -2.05
CA ARG A 114 15.57 20.44 -2.69
C ARG A 114 16.43 21.33 -3.58
N ILE A 115 16.11 21.42 -4.85
CA ILE A 115 16.88 22.16 -5.87
C ILE A 115 15.91 23.09 -6.59
N GLU A 116 16.23 24.38 -6.68
CA GLU A 116 15.45 25.34 -7.47
C GLU A 116 15.67 25.09 -8.96
N LEU A 117 14.59 24.86 -9.74
CA LEU A 117 14.70 24.57 -11.18
C LEU A 117 15.24 25.76 -11.98
N ALA A 118 14.99 27.00 -11.53
CA ALA A 118 15.51 28.21 -12.16
C ALA A 118 17.00 28.45 -11.86
N HIS A 119 17.47 27.95 -10.71
CA HIS A 119 18.83 28.14 -10.20
C HIS A 119 19.36 26.83 -9.58
N PRO A 120 19.75 25.83 -10.41
CA PRO A 120 20.12 24.49 -9.90
C PRO A 120 21.30 24.44 -8.92
N ASP A 121 22.10 25.48 -8.88
CA ASP A 121 23.19 25.65 -7.89
C ASP A 121 22.64 25.95 -6.48
N ASN A 122 21.40 26.48 -6.39
CA ASN A 122 20.70 26.71 -5.13
C ASN A 122 20.02 25.44 -4.67
N GLN A 123 20.75 24.65 -3.85
CA GLN A 123 20.27 23.37 -3.35
C GLN A 123 20.38 23.29 -1.85
N LYS A 124 19.37 22.65 -1.23
CA LYS A 124 19.35 22.34 0.18
C LYS A 124 19.34 20.82 0.39
N HIS A 125 20.20 20.37 1.29
CA HIS A 125 20.34 18.96 1.65
C HIS A 125 19.72 18.69 3.02
N TYR A 126 18.94 17.61 3.09
CA TYR A 126 18.35 17.09 4.31
C TYR A 126 18.87 15.66 4.53
N ALA A 127 19.56 15.44 5.65
CA ALA A 127 19.85 14.09 6.11
C ALA A 127 18.56 13.48 6.66
N LEU A 128 18.17 12.32 6.15
CA LEU A 128 16.96 11.66 6.62
C LEU A 128 17.22 10.97 7.97
N PRO A 129 16.24 10.93 8.89
CA PRO A 129 16.43 10.51 10.28
C PRO A 129 16.49 8.98 10.45
N PHE A 130 17.13 8.27 9.53
CA PHE A 130 17.30 6.83 9.59
C PHE A 130 18.66 6.40 9.02
N TYR A 131 19.24 5.36 9.61
CA TYR A 131 20.53 4.81 9.24
C TYR A 131 20.44 3.30 9.08
N GLY A 132 21.16 2.76 8.12
CA GLY A 132 21.30 1.32 7.88
C GLY A 132 20.74 0.87 6.54
N ILE A 133 21.17 -0.31 6.09
CA ILE A 133 20.77 -0.91 4.80
C ILE A 133 19.30 -1.37 4.76
N GLN A 134 18.65 -1.44 5.91
CA GLN A 134 17.25 -1.82 6.04
C GLN A 134 16.27 -0.69 5.69
N PHE A 135 16.77 0.55 5.56
CA PHE A 135 15.94 1.70 5.21
C PHE A 135 16.27 2.15 3.80
N GLU A 136 15.28 2.09 2.93
CA GLU A 136 15.43 2.49 1.53
C GLU A 136 14.28 3.43 1.14
N PRO A 137 14.56 4.70 0.80
CA PRO A 137 13.56 5.60 0.25
C PRO A 137 13.06 5.06 -1.08
N LYS A 138 11.73 4.97 -1.24
CA LYS A 138 11.10 4.38 -2.42
C LYS A 138 10.44 5.42 -3.32
N ARG A 139 9.59 6.25 -2.75
CA ARG A 139 8.77 7.20 -3.52
C ARG A 139 8.67 8.52 -2.80
N ILE A 140 8.77 9.61 -3.55
CA ILE A 140 8.41 10.96 -3.12
C ILE A 140 7.31 11.51 -4.04
N MET A 141 6.40 12.27 -3.47
CA MET A 141 5.32 12.94 -4.21
C MET A 141 4.98 14.29 -3.61
N THR A 142 4.42 15.16 -4.45
CA THR A 142 3.77 16.41 -4.05
C THR A 142 2.26 16.23 -4.22
N THR A 143 1.49 16.56 -3.18
CA THR A 143 0.02 16.56 -3.24
C THR A 143 -0.51 17.77 -4.01
N ARG A 144 -1.81 17.73 -4.38
CA ARG A 144 -2.49 18.88 -5.00
C ARG A 144 -2.41 20.14 -4.14
N ASN A 145 -2.37 19.98 -2.81
CA ASN A 145 -2.23 21.12 -1.88
C ASN A 145 -0.78 21.62 -1.78
N GLY A 146 0.19 20.88 -2.30
CA GLY A 146 1.61 21.23 -2.29
C GLY A 146 2.39 20.64 -1.12
N ASP A 147 1.77 19.77 -0.31
CA ASP A 147 2.48 19.03 0.72
C ASP A 147 3.36 17.94 0.09
N ILE A 148 4.53 17.72 0.66
CA ILE A 148 5.50 16.75 0.17
C ILE A 148 5.52 15.56 1.10
N TYR A 149 5.32 14.37 0.52
CA TYR A 149 5.35 13.09 1.22
C TYR A 149 6.37 12.16 0.57
N PHE A 150 7.03 11.35 1.38
CA PHE A 150 7.87 10.26 0.89
C PHE A 150 7.75 9.02 1.77
N VAL A 151 7.85 7.86 1.13
CA VAL A 151 7.84 6.56 1.81
C VAL A 151 9.24 5.98 1.85
N VAL A 152 9.51 5.28 2.95
CA VAL A 152 10.77 4.60 3.21
C VAL A 152 10.47 3.16 3.58
N LEU A 153 11.08 2.23 2.87
CA LEU A 153 11.02 0.81 3.21
C LEU A 153 11.60 0.61 4.62
N GLY A 154 10.82 0.01 5.52
CA GLY A 154 11.17 -0.14 6.94
C GLY A 154 11.02 1.14 7.79
N GLY A 155 10.85 2.31 7.17
CA GLY A 155 10.75 3.60 7.84
C GLY A 155 9.35 4.24 7.84
N GLY A 156 8.39 3.69 7.08
CA GLY A 156 7.05 4.25 7.00
C GLY A 156 6.90 5.45 6.05
N LEU A 157 6.05 6.40 6.41
CA LEU A 157 5.72 7.60 5.63
C LEU A 157 6.18 8.86 6.36
N TYR A 158 6.74 9.79 5.61
CA TYR A 158 7.18 11.09 6.10
C TYR A 158 6.49 12.21 5.34
N ARG A 159 6.15 13.29 6.05
CA ARG A 159 5.71 14.57 5.47
C ARG A 159 6.73 15.65 5.79
N TYR A 160 7.07 16.47 4.81
CA TYR A 160 7.88 17.67 5.05
C TYR A 160 7.02 18.75 5.71
N ASP A 161 7.46 19.23 6.85
CA ASP A 161 6.89 20.38 7.54
C ASP A 161 7.67 21.65 7.14
N LYS A 162 7.06 22.47 6.31
CA LYS A 162 7.66 23.70 5.79
C LYS A 162 7.92 24.75 6.88
N GLN A 163 7.12 24.76 7.95
CA GLN A 163 7.26 25.75 9.03
C GLN A 163 8.43 25.39 9.95
N ALA A 164 8.51 24.13 10.33
CA ALA A 164 9.58 23.61 11.19
C ALA A 164 10.86 23.25 10.42
N ASP A 165 10.81 23.25 9.07
CA ASP A 165 11.87 22.78 8.17
C ASP A 165 12.39 21.39 8.55
N SER A 166 11.48 20.49 8.88
CA SER A 166 11.71 19.14 9.42
C SER A 166 10.71 18.14 8.86
N PHE A 167 10.68 16.92 9.42
CA PHE A 167 9.80 15.87 8.93
C PHE A 167 8.85 15.38 10.03
N ILE A 168 7.57 15.27 9.68
CA ILE A 168 6.56 14.57 10.48
C ILE A 168 6.57 13.12 10.05
N HIS A 169 6.62 12.19 11.01
CA HIS A 169 6.72 10.75 10.79
C HIS A 169 5.40 10.05 11.10
N TYR A 170 4.92 9.24 10.17
CA TYR A 170 3.80 8.34 10.30
C TYR A 170 4.31 6.90 10.25
N SER A 171 3.95 6.09 11.24
CA SER A 171 4.43 4.71 11.36
C SER A 171 3.34 3.75 11.83
N GLN A 172 3.67 2.46 11.85
CA GLN A 172 2.81 1.45 12.45
C GLN A 172 2.66 1.66 13.96
N GLU A 173 3.73 2.04 14.65
CA GLU A 173 3.76 2.28 16.10
C GLU A 173 2.90 3.48 16.49
N SER A 174 2.81 4.49 15.62
CA SER A 174 1.93 5.64 15.82
C SER A 174 0.46 5.36 15.45
N GLY A 175 0.15 4.15 14.98
CA GLY A 175 -1.21 3.73 14.57
C GLY A 175 -1.66 4.27 13.20
N HIS A 176 -0.80 4.99 12.48
CA HIS A 176 -1.17 5.61 11.20
C HIS A 176 -0.95 4.71 9.98
N LEU A 177 -0.12 3.67 10.09
CA LEU A 177 0.19 2.77 8.99
C LEU A 177 -0.07 1.31 9.36
N LEU A 178 -0.47 0.51 8.38
CA LEU A 178 -0.62 -0.94 8.52
C LEU A 178 0.75 -1.63 8.71
N SER A 179 1.82 -1.06 8.15
CA SER A 179 3.21 -1.52 8.27
C SER A 179 4.17 -0.38 7.95
N ASN A 180 5.40 -0.47 8.48
CA ASN A 180 6.51 0.44 8.12
C ASN A 180 7.22 0.03 6.82
N TYR A 181 6.96 -1.16 6.28
CA TYR A 181 7.51 -1.60 4.99
C TYR A 181 6.70 -1.04 3.83
N CYS A 182 6.77 0.28 3.65
CA CYS A 182 6.04 1.02 2.63
C CYS A 182 6.77 1.03 1.30
N TYR A 183 6.03 0.80 0.19
CA TYR A 183 6.56 0.75 -1.17
C TYR A 183 6.23 1.98 -2.00
N ASN A 184 5.00 2.49 -1.88
CA ASN A 184 4.55 3.59 -2.71
C ASN A 184 3.49 4.44 -1.98
N VAL A 185 3.30 5.67 -2.46
CA VAL A 185 2.26 6.59 -1.98
C VAL A 185 1.65 7.36 -3.15
N ALA A 186 0.35 7.53 -3.13
CA ALA A 186 -0.39 8.36 -4.09
C ALA A 186 -1.52 9.11 -3.37
N GLU A 187 -1.88 10.28 -3.90
CA GLU A 187 -3.02 11.05 -3.43
C GLU A 187 -4.29 10.60 -4.16
N THR A 188 -5.35 10.30 -3.42
CA THR A 188 -6.68 9.96 -3.97
C THR A 188 -7.44 11.22 -4.37
N ASN A 189 -8.54 11.08 -5.12
CA ASN A 189 -9.37 12.23 -5.49
C ASN A 189 -10.15 12.83 -4.29
N SER A 190 -10.20 12.13 -3.15
CA SER A 190 -10.78 12.59 -1.88
C SER A 190 -9.76 13.17 -0.90
N ASP A 191 -8.57 13.57 -1.38
CA ASP A 191 -7.47 14.16 -0.61
C ASP A 191 -6.92 13.24 0.52
N GLU A 192 -7.18 11.92 0.43
CA GLU A 192 -6.53 10.92 1.26
C GLU A 192 -5.24 10.43 0.59
N LEU A 193 -4.30 9.97 1.38
CA LEU A 193 -3.10 9.30 0.89
C LEU A 193 -3.34 7.79 0.87
N LEU A 194 -3.12 7.17 -0.28
CA LEU A 194 -3.07 5.72 -0.44
C LEU A 194 -1.60 5.28 -0.33
N VAL A 195 -1.26 4.58 0.75
CA VAL A 195 0.08 4.06 1.00
C VAL A 195 0.06 2.54 0.88
N THR A 196 0.89 1.99 -0.01
CA THR A 196 1.05 0.54 -0.16
C THR A 196 2.18 0.00 0.71
N CYS A 197 1.98 -1.17 1.30
CA CYS A 197 2.99 -1.85 2.13
C CYS A 197 2.92 -3.38 1.94
N ASP A 198 3.81 -4.10 2.62
CA ASP A 198 3.90 -5.56 2.59
C ASP A 198 2.63 -6.28 3.07
N LYS A 199 1.81 -5.64 3.90
CA LYS A 199 0.56 -6.20 4.47
C LYS A 199 -0.71 -5.76 3.74
N GLY A 200 -0.63 -4.78 2.85
CA GLY A 200 -1.78 -4.22 2.16
C GLY A 200 -1.67 -2.73 1.90
N VAL A 201 -2.77 -2.01 2.09
CA VAL A 201 -2.82 -0.56 1.87
C VAL A 201 -3.38 0.17 3.08
N THR A 202 -2.89 1.40 3.26
CA THR A 202 -3.42 2.37 4.23
C THR A 202 -3.99 3.55 3.47
N PHE A 203 -5.21 3.94 3.81
CA PHE A 203 -5.76 5.27 3.50
C PHE A 203 -5.53 6.16 4.71
N LEU A 204 -4.78 7.22 4.55
CA LEU A 204 -4.49 8.22 5.57
C LEU A 204 -5.11 9.56 5.16
N ASN A 205 -5.97 10.10 5.98
CA ASN A 205 -6.44 11.47 5.82
C ASN A 205 -5.46 12.43 6.50
N PRO A 206 -4.70 13.24 5.75
CA PRO A 206 -3.67 14.09 6.33
C PRO A 206 -4.21 15.26 7.15
N SER A 207 -5.49 15.64 6.97
CA SER A 207 -6.10 16.78 7.66
C SER A 207 -6.48 16.46 9.09
N ASN A 208 -6.89 15.22 9.39
CA ASN A 208 -7.36 14.81 10.72
C ASN A 208 -6.60 13.60 11.29
N GLY A 209 -5.67 13.03 10.52
CA GLY A 209 -4.88 11.86 10.92
C GLY A 209 -5.66 10.54 10.95
N SER A 210 -6.92 10.51 10.52
CA SER A 210 -7.69 9.27 10.49
C SER A 210 -7.14 8.29 9.46
N THR A 211 -7.16 7.02 9.80
CA THR A 211 -6.62 5.95 8.95
C THR A 211 -7.62 4.84 8.73
N ARG A 212 -7.49 4.19 7.58
CA ARG A 212 -8.23 3.00 7.23
C ARG A 212 -7.30 2.02 6.55
N PHE A 213 -7.46 0.73 6.87
CA PHE A 213 -6.61 -0.33 6.38
C PHE A 213 -7.38 -1.31 5.50
N ALA A 214 -6.73 -1.77 4.41
CA ALA A 214 -7.18 -2.93 3.66
C ALA A 214 -6.02 -3.93 3.55
N THR A 215 -6.26 -5.15 4.02
CA THR A 215 -5.25 -6.21 4.11
C THR A 215 -5.30 -7.15 2.91
N LEU A 216 -4.13 -7.65 2.53
CA LEU A 216 -3.96 -8.64 1.46
C LEU A 216 -4.79 -9.90 1.74
N GLY A 217 -5.39 -10.45 0.70
CA GLY A 217 -6.19 -11.67 0.79
C GLY A 217 -7.52 -11.54 1.55
N THR A 218 -7.78 -10.41 2.18
CA THR A 218 -9.03 -10.14 2.92
C THR A 218 -9.91 -9.14 2.18
N ASN A 219 -9.45 -7.89 2.11
CA ASN A 219 -10.16 -6.81 1.43
C ASN A 219 -9.58 -6.53 0.05
N LEU A 220 -8.30 -6.92 -0.17
CA LEU A 220 -7.61 -6.81 -1.44
C LEU A 220 -7.43 -8.20 -2.03
N PRO A 221 -7.91 -8.45 -3.27
CA PRO A 221 -7.85 -9.76 -3.90
C PRO A 221 -6.48 -10.08 -4.53
N ILE A 222 -5.40 -9.59 -3.94
CA ILE A 222 -4.01 -9.94 -4.28
C ILE A 222 -3.30 -10.51 -3.04
N THR A 223 -2.33 -11.37 -3.24
CA THR A 223 -1.62 -12.08 -2.17
C THR A 223 -0.39 -11.34 -1.69
N SER A 224 0.18 -10.48 -2.52
CA SER A 224 1.35 -9.66 -2.17
C SER A 224 1.43 -8.40 -3.01
N ILE A 225 1.91 -7.30 -2.40
CA ILE A 225 2.31 -6.10 -3.11
C ILE A 225 3.83 -6.16 -3.30
N ALA A 226 4.29 -6.02 -4.54
CA ALA A 226 5.71 -6.08 -4.84
C ALA A 226 6.38 -4.72 -4.67
N ASP A 227 7.66 -4.75 -4.32
CA ASP A 227 8.52 -3.58 -4.40
C ASP A 227 8.58 -3.07 -5.85
N GLY A 228 8.38 -1.75 -6.01
CA GLY A 228 8.33 -1.11 -7.33
C GLY A 228 6.98 -1.21 -8.05
N CYS A 229 5.96 -1.84 -7.48
CA CYS A 229 4.61 -1.81 -8.02
C CYS A 229 4.00 -0.40 -7.95
N GLY A 230 3.34 -0.02 -9.06
CA GLY A 230 2.68 1.27 -9.17
C GLY A 230 1.34 1.33 -8.43
N ILE A 231 0.96 2.55 -8.12
CA ILE A 231 -0.42 2.93 -7.77
C ILE A 231 -0.92 3.82 -8.91
N LEU A 232 -2.15 3.57 -9.36
CA LEU A 232 -2.86 4.48 -10.25
C LEU A 232 -4.19 4.87 -9.63
N VAL A 233 -4.43 6.16 -9.55
CA VAL A 233 -5.70 6.76 -9.13
C VAL A 233 -6.39 7.31 -10.38
N CYS A 234 -7.50 6.72 -10.78
CA CYS A 234 -8.26 7.14 -11.95
C CYS A 234 -9.19 8.31 -11.64
N ARG A 235 -9.58 9.06 -12.66
CA ARG A 235 -10.54 10.19 -12.54
C ARG A 235 -11.92 9.77 -12.02
N ASN A 236 -12.32 8.51 -12.24
CA ASN A 236 -13.57 7.91 -11.74
C ASN A 236 -13.45 7.33 -10.32
N ASN A 237 -12.39 7.63 -9.58
CA ASN A 237 -12.05 7.11 -8.26
C ASN A 237 -11.68 5.62 -8.20
N GLU A 238 -11.55 4.94 -9.34
CA GLU A 238 -11.03 3.59 -9.38
C GLU A 238 -9.52 3.61 -9.05
N LEU A 239 -9.11 2.73 -8.15
CA LEU A 239 -7.75 2.60 -7.66
C LEU A 239 -7.16 1.31 -8.21
N PHE A 240 -5.96 1.38 -8.75
CA PHE A 240 -5.20 0.22 -9.21
C PHE A 240 -3.94 0.06 -8.37
N VAL A 241 -3.69 -1.16 -7.94
CA VAL A 241 -2.48 -1.53 -7.18
C VAL A 241 -1.89 -2.78 -7.80
N GLY A 242 -0.60 -2.73 -8.10
CA GLY A 242 0.16 -3.86 -8.63
C GLY A 242 0.65 -4.80 -7.53
N GLY A 243 0.69 -6.09 -7.82
CA GLY A 243 1.23 -7.14 -6.97
C GLY A 243 2.08 -8.13 -7.74
N ASN A 244 2.71 -9.08 -7.05
CA ASN A 244 3.51 -10.13 -7.71
C ASN A 244 2.66 -11.10 -8.54
N ASP A 245 1.40 -11.26 -8.20
CA ASP A 245 0.41 -12.13 -8.82
C ASP A 245 -0.52 -11.41 -9.78
N GLY A 246 -0.28 -10.11 -10.03
CA GLY A 246 -1.03 -9.35 -11.03
C GLY A 246 -1.39 -7.94 -10.58
N LEU A 247 -2.49 -7.43 -11.17
CA LEU A 247 -3.03 -6.11 -10.93
C LEU A 247 -4.42 -6.25 -10.31
N THR A 248 -4.68 -5.52 -9.23
CA THR A 248 -6.03 -5.40 -8.66
C THR A 248 -6.58 -4.00 -8.89
N SER A 249 -7.90 -3.91 -9.12
CA SER A 249 -8.61 -2.64 -9.07
C SER A 249 -9.76 -2.72 -8.07
N PHE A 250 -10.04 -1.59 -7.43
CA PHE A 250 -11.12 -1.47 -6.45
C PHE A 250 -11.50 0.00 -6.29
N TYR A 251 -12.69 0.22 -5.73
CA TYR A 251 -13.10 1.53 -5.22
C TYR A 251 -12.94 1.56 -3.72
N ARG A 252 -12.59 2.73 -3.16
CA ARG A 252 -12.45 2.89 -1.72
C ARG A 252 -13.73 2.46 -0.95
N GLU A 253 -14.89 2.78 -1.51
CA GLU A 253 -16.20 2.46 -0.94
C GLU A 253 -16.48 0.96 -0.90
N ASP A 254 -15.88 0.16 -1.77
CA ASP A 254 -16.06 -1.30 -1.78
C ASP A 254 -15.40 -1.97 -0.58
N LEU A 255 -14.35 -1.33 -0.04
CA LEU A 255 -13.69 -1.81 1.18
C LEU A 255 -14.58 -1.65 2.43
N ASP A 256 -15.62 -0.80 2.37
CA ASP A 256 -16.57 -0.56 3.45
C ASP A 256 -17.72 -1.60 3.44
N LYS A 257 -17.99 -2.21 2.29
CA LYS A 257 -19.12 -3.09 2.09
C LYS A 257 -18.97 -4.48 2.72
N THR A 258 -17.88 -4.75 3.38
CA THR A 258 -17.63 -6.02 4.07
C THR A 258 -18.16 -6.01 5.51
N GLU A 259 -19.38 -5.56 5.78
CA GLU A 259 -20.15 -6.13 6.88
C GLU A 259 -20.49 -7.59 6.51
N LYS A 260 -19.53 -8.47 6.66
CA LYS A 260 -19.78 -9.89 6.57
C LYS A 260 -20.48 -10.26 7.88
N ASN A 261 -21.77 -10.56 7.78
CA ASN A 261 -22.53 -11.17 8.87
C ASN A 261 -21.94 -12.57 9.12
N TYR A 262 -21.04 -12.67 10.05
CA TYR A 262 -20.56 -13.97 10.51
C TYR A 262 -21.57 -14.56 11.48
N SER A 263 -21.85 -15.82 11.29
CA SER A 263 -22.63 -16.58 12.27
C SER A 263 -21.71 -17.25 13.27
N LEU A 264 -22.13 -17.28 14.52
CA LEU A 264 -21.46 -17.98 15.61
C LEU A 264 -22.33 -19.15 16.04
N TYR A 265 -21.74 -20.33 16.16
CA TYR A 265 -22.43 -21.56 16.54
C TYR A 265 -21.69 -22.23 17.69
N PHE A 266 -22.42 -22.74 18.68
CA PHE A 266 -21.88 -23.67 19.63
C PHE A 266 -21.57 -25.00 18.93
N SER A 267 -20.31 -25.42 18.93
CA SER A 267 -19.88 -26.60 18.19
C SER A 267 -19.83 -27.88 19.02
N GLU A 268 -19.37 -27.77 20.25
CA GLU A 268 -19.18 -28.92 21.14
C GLU A 268 -19.49 -28.57 22.61
N LEU A 269 -20.06 -29.54 23.32
CA LEU A 269 -20.32 -29.48 24.75
C LEU A 269 -19.52 -30.61 25.44
N TYR A 270 -18.82 -30.26 26.51
CA TYR A 270 -18.20 -31.22 27.39
C TYR A 270 -18.74 -31.03 28.82
N ILE A 271 -18.95 -32.15 29.52
CA ILE A 271 -19.27 -32.15 30.92
C ILE A 271 -18.24 -33.04 31.63
N HIS A 272 -17.56 -32.51 32.65
CA HIS A 272 -16.44 -33.17 33.31
C HIS A 272 -15.40 -33.72 32.33
N ASN A 273 -14.99 -32.91 31.35
CA ASN A 273 -14.04 -33.24 30.29
C ASN A 273 -14.49 -34.39 29.35
N LYS A 274 -15.73 -34.83 29.40
CA LYS A 274 -16.30 -35.84 28.51
C LYS A 274 -17.20 -35.15 27.46
N ARG A 275 -16.89 -35.36 26.18
CA ARG A 275 -17.71 -34.84 25.09
C ARG A 275 -19.10 -35.44 25.12
N ILE A 276 -20.13 -34.62 25.00
CA ILE A 276 -21.53 -35.01 24.98
C ILE A 276 -21.98 -35.11 23.49
N TYR A 277 -22.55 -36.27 23.17
CA TYR A 277 -23.08 -36.56 21.87
C TYR A 277 -24.62 -36.59 21.90
N PRO A 278 -25.31 -36.31 20.76
CA PRO A 278 -26.75 -36.45 20.68
C PRO A 278 -27.23 -37.86 20.97
N GLY A 279 -28.41 -37.98 21.57
CA GLY A 279 -29.12 -39.24 21.81
C GLY A 279 -28.72 -39.96 23.11
N ALA A 280 -29.09 -41.22 23.22
CA ALA A 280 -28.98 -42.02 24.46
C ALA A 280 -27.57 -42.29 24.91
N VAL A 281 -26.56 -42.19 24.06
CA VAL A 281 -25.13 -42.46 24.38
C VAL A 281 -24.59 -41.54 25.51
N SER A 282 -25.10 -40.31 25.58
CA SER A 282 -24.70 -39.33 26.61
C SER A 282 -25.84 -39.07 27.61
N GLY A 283 -26.75 -40.04 27.80
CA GLY A 283 -27.84 -39.93 28.74
C GLY A 283 -28.95 -38.98 28.34
N GLY A 284 -29.06 -38.67 27.04
CA GLY A 284 -30.13 -37.82 26.49
C GLY A 284 -30.00 -36.33 26.82
N ILE A 285 -28.82 -35.86 27.20
CA ILE A 285 -28.54 -34.43 27.51
C ILE A 285 -28.77 -33.57 26.26
N LEU A 286 -28.34 -34.04 25.07
CA LEU A 286 -28.56 -33.41 23.78
C LEU A 286 -29.56 -34.26 22.99
N GLU A 287 -30.67 -33.65 22.60
CA GLU A 287 -31.67 -34.31 21.73
C GLU A 287 -31.19 -34.31 20.27
N GLU A 288 -30.51 -33.23 19.85
CA GLU A 288 -29.95 -33.03 18.51
C GLU A 288 -28.50 -32.51 18.62
N ALA A 289 -27.82 -32.31 17.48
CA ALA A 289 -26.47 -31.79 17.47
C ALA A 289 -26.41 -30.39 18.12
N PHE A 290 -25.40 -30.15 18.94
CA PHE A 290 -25.30 -28.98 19.81
C PHE A 290 -25.54 -27.62 19.08
N PRO A 291 -25.09 -27.39 17.84
CA PRO A 291 -25.41 -26.18 17.11
C PRO A 291 -26.90 -25.90 16.91
N PHE A 292 -27.75 -26.93 16.96
CA PHE A 292 -29.20 -26.85 16.73
C PHE A 292 -30.02 -26.93 18.03
N CYS A 293 -29.36 -27.30 19.13
CA CYS A 293 -30.03 -27.37 20.43
C CYS A 293 -30.49 -26.00 20.92
N LYS A 294 -31.74 -25.86 21.25
CA LYS A 294 -32.34 -24.65 21.84
C LYS A 294 -32.20 -24.58 23.35
N SER A 295 -32.10 -25.74 24.02
CA SER A 295 -31.96 -25.82 25.45
C SER A 295 -31.31 -27.14 25.83
N ILE A 296 -30.58 -27.15 26.97
CA ILE A 296 -30.04 -28.34 27.60
C ILE A 296 -30.50 -28.35 29.05
N ARG A 297 -30.71 -29.55 29.60
CA ARG A 297 -31.02 -29.72 31.01
C ARG A 297 -29.89 -30.46 31.69
N LEU A 298 -29.34 -29.84 32.70
CA LEU A 298 -28.26 -30.39 33.50
C LEU A 298 -28.70 -30.58 34.95
N ASN A 299 -28.21 -31.60 35.58
CA ASN A 299 -28.43 -31.79 37.02
C ASN A 299 -27.27 -31.14 37.83
N TYR A 300 -27.43 -30.96 39.11
CA TYR A 300 -26.49 -30.26 39.98
C TYR A 300 -25.07 -30.86 40.02
N LYS A 301 -24.90 -32.13 39.62
CA LYS A 301 -23.59 -32.79 39.53
C LYS A 301 -22.88 -32.48 38.20
N GLN A 302 -23.58 -31.97 37.21
CA GLN A 302 -23.06 -31.65 35.86
C GLN A 302 -22.67 -30.17 35.78
N ASN A 303 -21.84 -29.72 36.70
CA ASN A 303 -21.48 -28.34 36.96
C ASN A 303 -20.11 -27.92 36.45
N ASN A 304 -19.38 -28.80 35.77
CA ASN A 304 -18.14 -28.45 35.08
C ASN A 304 -18.38 -28.55 33.58
N LEU A 305 -18.46 -27.43 32.95
CA LEU A 305 -18.83 -27.28 31.52
C LEU A 305 -17.69 -26.72 30.72
N ILE A 306 -17.46 -27.31 29.55
CA ILE A 306 -16.64 -26.71 28.50
C ILE A 306 -17.51 -26.59 27.26
N ILE A 307 -17.62 -25.36 26.71
CA ILE A 307 -18.39 -25.06 25.54
C ILE A 307 -17.44 -24.55 24.49
N ASN A 308 -17.34 -25.26 23.37
CA ASN A 308 -16.63 -24.82 22.19
C ASN A 308 -17.63 -24.16 21.23
N PHE A 309 -17.19 -23.12 20.59
CA PHE A 309 -17.96 -22.45 19.55
C PHE A 309 -17.10 -22.21 18.30
N ALA A 310 -17.75 -22.02 17.17
CA ALA A 310 -17.10 -21.74 15.90
C ALA A 310 -17.81 -20.57 15.21
N THR A 311 -17.04 -19.78 14.49
CA THR A 311 -17.56 -18.70 13.63
C THR A 311 -17.42 -19.07 12.16
N THR A 312 -18.32 -18.58 11.33
CA THR A 312 -18.23 -18.71 9.86
C THR A 312 -17.23 -17.73 9.23
N ASN A 313 -16.42 -17.05 10.03
CA ASN A 313 -15.34 -16.22 9.55
C ASN A 313 -14.14 -17.09 9.11
N TYR A 314 -14.14 -17.52 7.84
CA TYR A 314 -13.04 -18.28 7.26
C TYR A 314 -11.96 -17.39 6.60
N ILE A 315 -12.16 -16.07 6.56
CA ILE A 315 -11.29 -15.14 5.83
C ILE A 315 -10.24 -14.54 6.75
N ASP A 316 -10.57 -14.25 8.00
CA ASP A 316 -9.69 -13.61 8.98
C ASP A 316 -9.22 -14.57 10.08
N ILE A 317 -8.94 -15.83 9.74
CA ILE A 317 -8.52 -16.87 10.70
C ILE A 317 -7.23 -16.46 11.46
N GLN A 318 -6.40 -15.60 10.87
CA GLN A 318 -5.14 -15.12 11.47
C GLN A 318 -5.28 -13.85 12.31
N LYS A 319 -6.37 -13.14 12.23
CA LYS A 319 -6.66 -12.05 13.18
C LYS A 319 -7.19 -12.64 14.44
N ASN A 320 -6.62 -12.28 15.58
CA ASN A 320 -7.14 -12.61 16.90
C ASN A 320 -8.61 -12.17 16.98
N ASN A 321 -9.53 -13.12 16.75
CA ASN A 321 -10.93 -12.87 16.99
C ASN A 321 -11.09 -12.62 18.48
N GLU A 322 -11.61 -11.47 18.87
CA GLU A 322 -12.00 -11.19 20.24
C GLU A 322 -13.47 -11.58 20.38
N TYR A 323 -13.74 -12.40 21.37
CA TYR A 323 -15.07 -12.86 21.72
C TYR A 323 -15.45 -12.30 23.08
N GLN A 324 -16.75 -12.10 23.29
CA GLN A 324 -17.29 -11.81 24.60
C GLN A 324 -18.42 -12.79 24.88
N TYR A 325 -18.40 -13.33 26.10
CA TYR A 325 -19.44 -14.25 26.55
C TYR A 325 -19.86 -13.91 27.98
N ARG A 326 -21.08 -14.32 28.34
CA ARG A 326 -21.63 -14.17 29.67
C ARG A 326 -22.68 -15.24 29.94
N LEU A 327 -22.59 -15.96 31.03
CA LEU A 327 -23.63 -16.85 31.53
C LEU A 327 -24.57 -16.00 32.39
N VAL A 328 -25.77 -15.71 31.85
CA VAL A 328 -26.77 -14.88 32.53
C VAL A 328 -27.24 -15.57 33.82
N GLY A 329 -27.15 -14.86 34.94
CA GLY A 329 -27.47 -15.39 36.28
C GLY A 329 -26.30 -16.02 37.02
N PHE A 330 -25.08 -16.03 36.39
CA PHE A 330 -23.86 -16.49 37.00
C PHE A 330 -22.75 -15.42 36.91
N ASP A 331 -22.53 -14.88 35.72
CA ASP A 331 -21.54 -13.81 35.51
C ASP A 331 -22.19 -12.41 35.67
N ASP A 332 -21.53 -11.53 36.42
CA ASP A 332 -21.95 -10.14 36.59
C ASP A 332 -21.73 -9.33 35.31
N ASP A 333 -20.56 -9.50 34.65
CA ASP A 333 -20.12 -8.75 33.46
C ASP A 333 -19.78 -9.67 32.29
N TRP A 334 -19.55 -9.07 31.12
CA TRP A 334 -19.07 -9.75 29.94
C TRP A 334 -17.59 -10.12 30.09
N VAL A 335 -17.25 -11.38 29.84
CA VAL A 335 -15.89 -11.91 29.84
C VAL A 335 -15.32 -11.87 28.43
N SER A 336 -14.20 -11.16 28.23
CA SER A 336 -13.47 -11.12 26.94
C SER A 336 -12.51 -12.29 26.81
N SER A 337 -12.45 -12.89 25.62
CA SER A 337 -11.59 -14.05 25.34
C SER A 337 -11.13 -14.02 23.88
N SER A 338 -9.88 -14.41 23.62
CA SER A 338 -9.36 -14.73 22.29
C SER A 338 -9.53 -16.22 21.94
N SER A 339 -9.97 -17.05 22.92
CA SER A 339 -10.21 -18.47 22.72
C SER A 339 -11.64 -18.75 22.30
N SER A 340 -11.84 -19.74 21.42
CA SER A 340 -13.16 -20.27 21.04
C SER A 340 -13.71 -21.30 22.03
N THR A 341 -13.16 -21.33 23.27
CA THR A 341 -13.56 -22.26 24.33
C THR A 341 -13.93 -21.48 25.59
N ILE A 342 -15.09 -21.81 26.13
CA ILE A 342 -15.64 -21.25 27.38
C ILE A 342 -15.60 -22.34 28.48
N TYR A 343 -15.20 -21.96 29.65
CA TYR A 343 -15.13 -22.85 30.87
C TYR A 343 -16.06 -22.32 31.94
N TYR A 344 -16.91 -23.18 32.44
CA TYR A 344 -17.77 -22.94 33.59
C TYR A 344 -17.70 -24.08 34.59
#